data_f778e1d2a73af6f8a4259087dd071e82
#
_entry.id   f778e1d2a73af6f8a4259087dd071e82
#
_cell.length_a   1.000
_cell.length_b   1.000
_cell.length_c   1.000
_cell.angle_alpha   90.00
_cell.angle_beta   90.00
_cell.angle_gamma   90.00
#
_symmetry.space_group_name_H-M   'P 1'
#
loop_
_entity.id
_entity.type
_entity.pdbx_description
1 polymer ?
#
loop_
_entity_poly.entity_id
_entity_poly.type
_entity_poly.pdbx_seq_one_letter_code
_entity_poly.pdbx_strand_id
1 'polypeptide(L)'
;MIVNIILATFIFGIGDDFSIFTMDGLLNKYKNGSKLFEAHKSAIFFSALTTIIGMGVLVFAKHPALQSIGAISVLGLCIVVIVSYTVQPYLFNLLILRPTQRGGQPYTILSCINTIYAFLYFTIGCIVLNAIYVLLKFTFISDKRKRSVFHYIIYYFIKIFLKSMYMVNTKYQNIKEIDFNKPSVIISNHQSFVDILILLSLSPKIVMVTKGWVWKSPVFGRIVQYAGFYTIEEGYEKLVDSLYPLVKEGYSIVVFPEGTRSDDCEIKRFHKGAFYLAEKLQLEIKPLVIYGTGLISSKKQPFYIKKGEIIAKVIPNSTYSELSSNTTYQEKTKYYRKLFLHEYDTLKEQYNRATNNYYKKLLIKNYIYKGPVLEWYMRIKCKMDGYYNFWDRKLPREARIVDVGCGYGQLCFMLGLLSPKREIIGIDYDSDKIELANNSFLANGKIRFSQGNMQDIILPESDAFIFNDSLHYVTPSCQERILCHCASRLNPNGVILIREGDSSKKTEHKTIIKSEIWSTRIIKFNKTEGPLNFISSDWIRQFTKRYDLNLKIEQCDRKTSQTIYIITKP
;
A
#
# COMPACT_ATOMS: atom_id res chain seq x y z
N MET A 1 51.09 3.60 -13.70
CA MET A 1 50.11 2.96 -12.77
C MET A 1 49.60 3.92 -11.73
N ILE A 2 50.42 4.58 -10.91
CA ILE A 2 49.97 5.50 -9.82
C ILE A 2 49.14 6.68 -10.36
N VAL A 3 49.57 7.31 -11.47
CA VAL A 3 48.85 8.44 -12.09
C VAL A 3 47.44 8.07 -12.52
N ASN A 4 47.21 6.85 -13.05
CA ASN A 4 45.87 6.39 -13.45
C ASN A 4 44.94 6.16 -12.24
N ILE A 5 45.48 5.76 -11.09
CA ILE A 5 44.73 5.60 -9.84
C ILE A 5 44.28 6.97 -9.34
N ILE A 6 45.17 7.95 -9.30
CA ILE A 6 44.83 9.33 -8.88
C ILE A 6 43.78 9.93 -9.81
N LEU A 7 43.91 9.72 -11.11
CA LEU A 7 42.98 10.20 -12.11
C LEU A 7 41.62 9.54 -11.99
N ALA A 8 41.58 8.21 -11.77
CA ALA A 8 40.31 7.50 -11.52
C ALA A 8 39.59 8.05 -10.30
N THR A 9 40.30 8.33 -9.20
CA THR A 9 39.74 8.92 -8.00
C THR A 9 39.15 10.32 -8.27
N PHE A 10 39.85 11.14 -9.07
CA PHE A 10 39.41 12.48 -9.46
C PHE A 10 38.13 12.42 -10.32
N ILE A 11 38.10 11.56 -11.35
CA ILE A 11 36.89 11.38 -12.20
C ILE A 11 35.73 10.84 -11.37
N PHE A 12 35.99 9.93 -10.43
CA PHE A 12 34.96 9.41 -9.54
C PHE A 12 34.37 10.52 -8.64
N GLY A 13 35.21 11.38 -8.05
CA GLY A 13 34.77 12.51 -7.23
C GLY A 13 33.88 13.48 -8.00
N ILE A 14 34.25 13.88 -9.22
CA ILE A 14 33.41 14.73 -10.07
C ILE A 14 32.09 13.99 -10.44
N GLY A 15 32.20 12.69 -10.70
CA GLY A 15 31.02 11.87 -11.00
C GLY A 15 30.02 11.82 -9.84
N ASP A 16 30.51 11.73 -8.62
CA ASP A 16 29.70 11.77 -7.40
C ASP A 16 29.01 13.13 -7.27
N ASP A 17 29.72 14.25 -7.46
CA ASP A 17 29.11 15.58 -7.39
C ASP A 17 28.00 15.75 -8.42
N PHE A 18 28.22 15.37 -9.68
CA PHE A 18 27.19 15.44 -10.71
C PHE A 18 25.98 14.53 -10.40
N SER A 19 26.25 13.35 -9.84
CA SER A 19 25.21 12.43 -9.40
C SER A 19 24.38 13.00 -8.26
N ILE A 20 25.02 13.64 -7.28
CA ILE A 20 24.35 14.29 -6.14
C ILE A 20 23.45 15.43 -6.63
N PHE A 21 23.94 16.33 -7.47
CA PHE A 21 23.15 17.44 -8.02
C PHE A 21 21.97 16.94 -8.87
N THR A 22 22.19 15.94 -9.71
CA THR A 22 21.12 15.32 -10.49
C THR A 22 20.06 14.72 -9.59
N MET A 23 20.47 13.97 -8.56
CA MET A 23 19.54 13.35 -7.62
C MET A 23 18.79 14.38 -6.78
N ASP A 24 19.45 15.42 -6.30
CA ASP A 24 18.82 16.51 -5.56
C ASP A 24 17.73 17.20 -6.41
N GLY A 25 18.04 17.52 -7.66
CA GLY A 25 17.05 18.10 -8.57
C GLY A 25 15.85 17.18 -8.83
N LEU A 26 16.08 15.88 -9.00
CA LEU A 26 15.01 14.88 -9.18
C LEU A 26 14.16 14.71 -7.92
N LEU A 27 14.79 14.67 -6.74
CA LEU A 27 14.10 14.56 -5.45
C LEU A 27 13.26 15.81 -5.17
N ASN A 28 13.77 17.01 -5.43
CA ASN A 28 13.01 18.25 -5.27
C ASN A 28 11.82 18.32 -6.24
N LYS A 29 12.00 17.88 -7.49
CA LYS A 29 10.90 17.74 -8.44
C LYS A 29 9.83 16.76 -7.94
N TYR A 30 10.22 15.64 -7.35
CA TYR A 30 9.31 14.65 -6.78
C TYR A 30 8.63 15.16 -5.50
N LYS A 31 9.33 15.93 -4.68
CA LYS A 31 8.85 16.46 -3.40
C LYS A 31 7.76 17.51 -3.58
N ASN A 32 8.02 18.54 -4.37
CA ASN A 32 7.17 19.74 -4.50
C ASN A 32 6.99 20.27 -5.93
N GLY A 33 7.36 19.48 -6.95
CA GLY A 33 7.22 19.90 -8.34
C GLY A 33 8.25 20.94 -8.81
N SER A 34 9.30 21.22 -8.02
CA SER A 34 10.32 22.23 -8.31
C SER A 34 10.98 22.04 -9.68
N LYS A 35 11.30 23.15 -10.35
CA LYS A 35 12.05 23.20 -11.61
C LYS A 35 13.58 23.17 -11.40
N LEU A 36 14.06 22.99 -10.18
CA LEU A 36 15.48 23.01 -9.81
C LEU A 36 16.31 22.01 -10.63
N PHE A 37 15.71 20.91 -11.04
CA PHE A 37 16.37 19.90 -11.87
C PHE A 37 16.92 20.46 -13.20
N GLU A 38 16.19 21.37 -13.85
CA GLU A 38 16.65 21.99 -15.11
C GLU A 38 17.82 22.96 -14.87
N ALA A 39 17.81 23.68 -13.73
CA ALA A 39 18.95 24.52 -13.33
C ALA A 39 20.20 23.68 -13.01
N HIS A 40 20.05 22.56 -12.29
CA HIS A 40 21.14 21.63 -12.01
C HIS A 40 21.73 21.01 -13.27
N LYS A 41 20.91 20.64 -14.25
CA LYS A 41 21.39 20.20 -15.56
C LYS A 41 22.32 21.25 -16.19
N SER A 42 21.85 22.49 -16.31
CA SER A 42 22.66 23.56 -16.91
C SER A 42 23.98 23.73 -16.16
N ALA A 43 23.97 23.73 -14.84
CA ALA A 43 25.18 23.85 -14.03
C ALA A 43 26.17 22.69 -14.26
N ILE A 44 25.68 21.44 -14.27
CA ILE A 44 26.50 20.25 -14.57
C ILE A 44 27.08 20.34 -15.97
N PHE A 45 26.28 20.77 -16.98
CA PHE A 45 26.76 20.90 -18.36
C PHE A 45 27.92 21.87 -18.45
N PHE A 46 27.80 23.08 -17.93
CA PHE A 46 28.87 24.09 -18.00
C PHE A 46 30.09 23.66 -17.18
N SER A 47 29.91 23.07 -16.01
CA SER A 47 31.01 22.54 -15.20
C SER A 47 31.78 21.41 -15.92
N ALA A 48 31.04 20.48 -16.52
CA ALA A 48 31.65 19.41 -17.31
C ALA A 48 32.38 19.94 -18.54
N LEU A 49 31.76 20.87 -19.27
CA LEU A 49 32.34 21.46 -20.48
C LEU A 49 33.67 22.18 -20.19
N THR A 50 33.70 23.02 -19.15
CA THR A 50 34.93 23.72 -18.75
C THR A 50 36.05 22.76 -18.33
N THR A 51 35.67 21.70 -17.58
CA THR A 51 36.64 20.67 -17.15
C THR A 51 37.16 19.84 -18.34
N ILE A 52 36.26 19.47 -19.28
CA ILE A 52 36.64 18.73 -20.49
C ILE A 52 37.58 19.57 -21.38
N ILE A 53 37.31 20.86 -21.53
CA ILE A 53 38.20 21.76 -22.28
C ILE A 53 39.55 21.87 -21.59
N GLY A 54 39.57 22.12 -20.27
CA GLY A 54 40.80 22.27 -19.51
C GLY A 54 41.68 21.01 -19.52
N MET A 55 41.09 19.84 -19.29
CA MET A 55 41.81 18.56 -19.33
C MET A 55 42.13 18.10 -20.76
N GLY A 56 41.28 18.49 -21.72
CA GLY A 56 41.44 18.18 -23.15
C GLY A 56 42.69 18.78 -23.77
N VAL A 57 43.14 19.93 -23.29
CA VAL A 57 44.43 20.53 -23.72
C VAL A 57 45.61 19.59 -23.49
N LEU A 58 45.59 18.76 -22.44
CA LEU A 58 46.62 17.80 -22.14
C LEU A 58 46.77 16.69 -23.19
N VAL A 59 45.76 16.44 -23.99
CA VAL A 59 45.79 15.47 -25.11
C VAL A 59 46.86 15.87 -26.16
N PHE A 60 47.10 17.16 -26.29
CA PHE A 60 48.08 17.71 -27.23
C PHE A 60 49.48 17.90 -26.61
N ALA A 61 49.67 17.48 -25.38
CA ALA A 61 50.99 17.58 -24.72
C ALA A 61 52.02 16.67 -25.39
N LYS A 62 53.30 17.07 -25.38
CA LYS A 62 54.40 16.24 -25.93
C LYS A 62 54.73 15.01 -25.07
N HIS A 63 54.40 15.03 -23.79
CA HIS A 63 54.70 13.96 -22.85
C HIS A 63 53.59 12.89 -22.85
N PRO A 64 53.91 11.59 -23.12
CA PRO A 64 52.91 10.52 -23.25
C PRO A 64 52.02 10.34 -22.03
N ALA A 65 52.56 10.55 -20.82
CA ALA A 65 51.76 10.46 -19.59
C ALA A 65 50.69 11.56 -19.51
N LEU A 66 50.98 12.79 -19.95
CA LEU A 66 50.01 13.89 -19.98
C LEU A 66 48.96 13.66 -21.05
N GLN A 67 49.33 13.14 -22.22
CA GLN A 67 48.36 12.72 -23.24
C GLN A 67 47.37 11.67 -22.70
N SER A 68 47.87 10.65 -22.01
CA SER A 68 47.07 9.60 -21.41
C SER A 68 46.09 10.18 -20.35
N ILE A 69 46.60 11.08 -19.49
CA ILE A 69 45.80 11.78 -18.49
C ILE A 69 44.64 12.56 -19.16
N GLY A 70 44.95 13.37 -20.19
CA GLY A 70 43.99 14.13 -20.91
C GLY A 70 42.89 13.27 -21.56
N ALA A 71 43.31 12.24 -22.29
CA ALA A 71 42.39 11.33 -22.99
C ALA A 71 41.46 10.58 -22.03
N ILE A 72 42.00 10.01 -20.94
CA ILE A 72 41.20 9.29 -19.94
C ILE A 72 40.25 10.24 -19.20
N SER A 73 40.69 11.48 -18.89
CA SER A 73 39.86 12.47 -18.23
C SER A 73 38.70 12.89 -19.10
N VAL A 74 38.94 13.22 -20.36
CA VAL A 74 37.86 13.61 -21.29
C VAL A 74 36.85 12.48 -21.47
N LEU A 75 37.34 11.26 -21.72
CA LEU A 75 36.46 10.10 -21.88
C LEU A 75 35.65 9.82 -20.61
N GLY A 76 36.29 9.82 -19.46
CA GLY A 76 35.64 9.58 -18.16
C GLY A 76 34.58 10.63 -17.84
N LEU A 77 34.87 11.92 -18.05
CA LEU A 77 33.91 13.00 -17.83
C LEU A 77 32.71 12.91 -18.80
N CYS A 78 32.96 12.60 -20.09
CA CYS A 78 31.86 12.35 -21.03
C CYS A 78 30.93 11.23 -20.57
N ILE A 79 31.50 10.10 -20.11
CA ILE A 79 30.71 8.97 -19.58
C ILE A 79 29.90 9.39 -18.34
N VAL A 80 30.53 10.10 -17.40
CA VAL A 80 29.88 10.59 -16.19
C VAL A 80 28.67 11.51 -16.53
N VAL A 81 28.87 12.44 -17.47
CA VAL A 81 27.78 13.33 -17.93
C VAL A 81 26.65 12.51 -18.55
N ILE A 82 26.97 11.58 -19.44
CA ILE A 82 25.95 10.71 -20.07
C ILE A 82 25.16 9.93 -19.01
N VAL A 83 25.84 9.32 -18.04
CA VAL A 83 25.19 8.58 -16.95
C VAL A 83 24.29 9.49 -16.13
N SER A 84 24.77 10.67 -15.72
CA SER A 84 24.00 11.63 -14.92
C SER A 84 22.76 12.17 -15.65
N TYR A 85 22.83 12.34 -16.98
CA TYR A 85 21.70 12.87 -17.77
C TYR A 85 20.73 11.84 -18.29
N THR A 86 21.15 10.58 -18.41
CA THR A 86 20.32 9.53 -19.02
C THR A 86 19.97 8.42 -18.03
N VAL A 87 20.96 7.75 -17.48
CA VAL A 87 20.75 6.54 -16.66
C VAL A 87 20.06 6.88 -15.33
N GLN A 88 20.56 7.89 -14.63
CA GLN A 88 20.01 8.30 -13.34
C GLN A 88 18.56 8.77 -13.42
N PRO A 89 18.20 9.73 -14.30
CA PRO A 89 16.80 10.14 -14.47
C PRO A 89 15.91 9.02 -14.97
N TYR A 90 16.41 8.13 -15.84
CA TYR A 90 15.65 6.98 -16.31
C TYR A 90 15.33 6.01 -15.17
N LEU A 91 16.32 5.66 -14.34
CA LEU A 91 16.10 4.77 -13.18
C LEU A 91 15.16 5.42 -12.16
N PHE A 92 15.34 6.71 -11.87
CA PHE A 92 14.45 7.44 -10.98
C PHE A 92 13.00 7.44 -11.49
N ASN A 93 12.82 7.68 -12.78
CA ASN A 93 11.50 7.63 -13.41
C ASN A 93 10.90 6.22 -13.34
N LEU A 94 11.67 5.18 -13.63
CA LEU A 94 11.21 3.80 -13.62
C LEU A 94 10.84 3.31 -12.21
N LEU A 95 11.65 3.66 -11.20
CA LEU A 95 11.50 3.11 -9.84
C LEU A 95 10.62 3.97 -8.93
N ILE A 96 10.51 5.27 -9.19
CA ILE A 96 9.83 6.21 -8.32
C ILE A 96 8.65 6.90 -9.02
N LEU A 97 8.92 7.66 -10.11
CA LEU A 97 7.88 8.50 -10.71
C LEU A 97 6.75 7.70 -11.37
N ARG A 98 7.06 6.77 -12.26
CA ARG A 98 6.04 5.97 -12.97
C ARG A 98 5.13 5.16 -12.03
N PRO A 99 5.68 4.45 -11.02
CA PRO A 99 4.83 3.76 -10.05
C PRO A 99 3.88 4.71 -9.31
N THR A 100 4.40 5.85 -8.82
CA THR A 100 3.61 6.81 -8.04
C THR A 100 2.56 7.53 -8.87
N GLN A 101 2.85 7.92 -10.09
CA GLN A 101 1.87 8.51 -11.02
C GLN A 101 0.72 7.56 -11.37
N ARG A 102 0.95 6.25 -11.30
CA ARG A 102 -0.09 5.21 -11.49
C ARG A 102 -0.83 4.85 -10.20
N GLY A 103 -0.64 5.62 -9.12
CA GLY A 103 -1.22 5.37 -7.80
C GLY A 103 -0.61 4.17 -7.06
N GLY A 104 0.57 3.72 -7.50
CA GLY A 104 1.35 2.69 -6.82
C GLY A 104 2.35 3.28 -5.83
N GLN A 105 3.09 2.40 -5.15
CA GLN A 105 4.14 2.81 -4.21
C GLN A 105 5.48 2.96 -4.92
N PRO A 106 6.36 3.90 -4.50
CA PRO A 106 7.72 3.94 -4.99
C PRO A 106 8.48 2.68 -4.56
N TYR A 107 9.36 2.19 -5.42
CA TYR A 107 10.21 1.04 -5.09
C TYR A 107 11.26 1.43 -4.05
N THR A 108 11.51 0.51 -3.11
CA THR A 108 12.60 0.59 -2.14
C THR A 108 13.53 -0.59 -2.32
N ILE A 109 14.80 -0.45 -1.97
CA ILE A 109 15.81 -1.53 -2.08
C ILE A 109 15.29 -2.81 -1.42
N LEU A 110 14.79 -2.74 -0.20
CA LEU A 110 14.26 -3.90 0.53
C LEU A 110 13.08 -4.56 -0.19
N SER A 111 12.18 -3.76 -0.75
CA SER A 111 11.04 -4.30 -1.52
C SER A 111 11.50 -4.93 -2.84
N CYS A 112 12.52 -4.36 -3.49
CA CYS A 112 13.12 -4.95 -4.70
C CYS A 112 13.80 -6.28 -4.39
N ILE A 113 14.61 -6.35 -3.34
CA ILE A 113 15.26 -7.61 -2.91
C ILE A 113 14.21 -8.69 -2.62
N ASN A 114 13.17 -8.36 -1.85
CA ASN A 114 12.11 -9.31 -1.54
C ASN A 114 11.34 -9.77 -2.79
N THR A 115 11.10 -8.86 -3.72
CA THR A 115 10.43 -9.18 -4.99
C THR A 115 11.29 -10.09 -5.86
N ILE A 116 12.58 -9.75 -6.02
CA ILE A 116 13.56 -10.57 -6.76
C ILE A 116 13.65 -11.97 -6.14
N TYR A 117 13.78 -12.06 -4.82
CA TYR A 117 13.77 -13.33 -4.10
C TYR A 117 12.53 -14.18 -4.44
N ALA A 118 11.35 -13.58 -4.34
CA ALA A 118 10.10 -14.30 -4.61
C ALA A 118 10.00 -14.80 -6.05
N PHE A 119 10.40 -14.00 -7.02
CA PHE A 119 10.38 -14.39 -8.44
C PHE A 119 11.46 -15.43 -8.77
N LEU A 120 12.67 -15.30 -8.22
CA LEU A 120 13.72 -16.30 -8.37
C LEU A 120 13.31 -17.64 -7.76
N TYR A 121 12.80 -17.63 -6.52
CA TYR A 121 12.30 -18.84 -5.87
C TYR A 121 11.24 -19.54 -6.73
N PHE A 122 10.25 -18.78 -7.22
CA PHE A 122 9.18 -19.33 -8.05
C PHE A 122 9.70 -19.87 -9.37
N THR A 123 10.58 -19.13 -10.07
CA THR A 123 11.15 -19.54 -11.36
C THR A 123 12.02 -20.79 -11.21
N ILE A 124 12.94 -20.80 -10.24
CA ILE A 124 13.80 -21.97 -9.96
C ILE A 124 12.91 -23.16 -9.57
N GLY A 125 11.89 -22.95 -8.73
CA GLY A 125 10.95 -23.98 -8.35
C GLY A 125 10.19 -24.56 -9.55
N CYS A 126 9.76 -23.75 -10.50
CA CYS A 126 9.15 -24.23 -11.73
C CYS A 126 10.12 -25.07 -12.57
N ILE A 127 11.40 -24.69 -12.65
CA ILE A 127 12.43 -25.47 -13.33
C ILE A 127 12.60 -26.84 -12.65
N VAL A 128 12.72 -26.85 -11.33
CA VAL A 128 12.86 -28.07 -10.52
C VAL A 128 11.62 -28.97 -10.67
N LEU A 129 10.41 -28.40 -10.61
CA LEU A 129 9.16 -29.15 -10.81
C LEU A 129 9.06 -29.75 -12.22
N ASN A 130 9.53 -29.04 -13.27
CA ASN A 130 9.61 -29.60 -14.62
C ASN A 130 10.62 -30.75 -14.70
N ALA A 131 11.77 -30.65 -14.04
CA ALA A 131 12.75 -31.75 -13.98
C ALA A 131 12.15 -32.98 -13.25
N ILE A 132 11.49 -32.78 -12.11
CA ILE A 132 10.80 -33.84 -11.37
C ILE A 132 9.70 -34.49 -12.23
N TYR A 133 8.91 -33.68 -12.95
CA TYR A 133 7.92 -34.20 -13.88
C TYR A 133 8.56 -35.14 -14.92
N VAL A 134 9.70 -34.74 -15.54
CA VAL A 134 10.42 -35.60 -16.49
C VAL A 134 10.91 -36.87 -15.83
N LEU A 135 11.52 -36.79 -14.65
CA LEU A 135 12.00 -37.95 -13.89
C LEU A 135 10.86 -38.92 -13.55
N LEU A 136 9.70 -38.42 -13.11
CA LEU A 136 8.54 -39.25 -12.78
C LEU A 136 8.01 -40.02 -14.01
N LYS A 137 8.15 -39.51 -15.23
CA LYS A 137 7.77 -40.24 -16.43
C LYS A 137 8.54 -41.56 -16.62
N PHE A 138 9.80 -41.59 -16.27
CA PHE A 138 10.67 -42.74 -16.40
C PHE A 138 10.53 -43.75 -15.23
N THR A 139 9.71 -43.47 -14.22
CA THR A 139 9.47 -44.43 -13.12
C THR A 139 8.39 -45.46 -13.51
N PHE A 140 8.49 -46.66 -12.96
CA PHE A 140 7.51 -47.75 -13.17
C PHE A 140 6.32 -47.70 -12.18
N ILE A 141 6.04 -46.55 -11.61
CA ILE A 141 4.95 -46.33 -10.66
C ILE A 141 3.66 -46.00 -11.42
N SER A 142 2.48 -46.38 -10.89
CA SER A 142 1.19 -46.06 -11.52
C SER A 142 0.97 -44.53 -11.63
N ASP A 143 0.30 -44.07 -12.71
CA ASP A 143 0.09 -42.65 -12.98
C ASP A 143 -0.68 -41.92 -11.85
N LYS A 144 -1.61 -42.63 -11.22
CA LYS A 144 -2.29 -42.12 -10.01
C LYS A 144 -1.31 -41.80 -8.87
N ARG A 145 -0.36 -42.71 -8.61
CA ARG A 145 0.64 -42.51 -7.54
C ARG A 145 1.66 -41.42 -7.91
N LYS A 146 2.09 -41.38 -9.20
CA LYS A 146 2.95 -40.31 -9.73
C LYS A 146 2.31 -38.94 -9.52
N ARG A 147 1.04 -38.79 -9.90
CA ARG A 147 0.26 -37.56 -9.72
C ARG A 147 0.18 -37.17 -8.26
N SER A 148 -0.15 -38.11 -7.39
CA SER A 148 -0.22 -37.86 -5.94
C SER A 148 1.11 -37.35 -5.38
N VAL A 149 2.24 -38.00 -5.70
CA VAL A 149 3.58 -37.56 -5.28
C VAL A 149 3.87 -36.14 -5.79
N PHE A 150 3.55 -35.85 -7.04
CA PHE A 150 3.77 -34.55 -7.63
C PHE A 150 2.96 -33.43 -6.93
N HIS A 151 1.71 -33.72 -6.57
CA HIS A 151 0.87 -32.79 -5.79
C HIS A 151 1.42 -32.56 -4.38
N TYR A 152 1.97 -33.57 -3.70
CA TYR A 152 2.64 -33.38 -2.42
C TYR A 152 3.88 -32.49 -2.55
N ILE A 153 4.66 -32.64 -3.63
CA ILE A 153 5.83 -31.80 -3.90
C ILE A 153 5.39 -30.33 -4.13
N ILE A 154 4.36 -30.10 -4.97
CA ILE A 154 3.80 -28.76 -5.19
C ILE A 154 3.32 -28.14 -3.86
N TYR A 155 2.58 -28.90 -3.07
CA TYR A 155 2.05 -28.46 -1.79
C TYR A 155 3.16 -28.00 -0.83
N TYR A 156 4.20 -28.82 -0.62
CA TYR A 156 5.31 -28.45 0.24
C TYR A 156 6.14 -27.31 -0.33
N PHE A 157 6.39 -27.28 -1.62
CA PHE A 157 7.07 -26.19 -2.31
C PHE A 157 6.38 -24.83 -2.02
N ILE A 158 5.06 -24.78 -2.22
CA ILE A 158 4.28 -23.56 -1.98
C ILE A 158 4.24 -23.21 -0.49
N LYS A 159 4.08 -24.19 0.38
CA LYS A 159 4.01 -23.96 1.83
C LYS A 159 5.31 -23.40 2.39
N ILE A 160 6.46 -23.93 1.93
CA ILE A 160 7.79 -23.41 2.28
C ILE A 160 7.95 -21.99 1.72
N PHE A 161 7.54 -21.74 0.47
CA PHE A 161 7.60 -20.42 -0.13
C PHE A 161 6.82 -19.38 0.68
N LEU A 162 5.56 -19.65 0.99
CA LEU A 162 4.74 -18.73 1.77
C LEU A 162 5.32 -18.46 3.16
N LYS A 163 5.90 -19.49 3.80
CA LYS A 163 6.56 -19.35 5.10
C LYS A 163 7.87 -18.55 5.01
N SER A 164 8.61 -18.65 3.91
CA SER A 164 9.87 -17.91 3.68
C SER A 164 9.67 -16.44 3.38
N MET A 165 8.46 -16.03 3.00
CA MET A 165 8.12 -14.64 2.72
C MET A 165 7.91 -13.84 4.02
N TYR A 166 8.98 -13.43 4.68
CA TYR A 166 8.97 -12.71 5.97
C TYR A 166 8.16 -11.39 5.97
N MET A 167 7.90 -10.81 4.79
CA MET A 167 7.09 -9.60 4.66
C MET A 167 5.58 -9.87 4.61
N VAL A 168 5.17 -11.13 4.45
CA VAL A 168 3.78 -11.53 4.28
C VAL A 168 3.39 -12.47 5.40
N ASN A 169 2.41 -12.08 6.21
CA ASN A 169 1.87 -12.94 7.27
C ASN A 169 0.52 -13.51 6.84
N THR A 170 0.43 -14.82 6.70
CA THR A 170 -0.80 -15.50 6.30
C THR A 170 -1.48 -16.12 7.51
N LYS A 171 -2.76 -15.79 7.71
CA LYS A 171 -3.62 -16.34 8.75
C LYS A 171 -4.75 -17.15 8.13
N TYR A 172 -4.95 -18.35 8.62
CA TYR A 172 -6.01 -19.26 8.19
C TYR A 172 -7.09 -19.33 9.26
N GLN A 173 -8.36 -19.11 8.88
CA GLN A 173 -9.51 -19.13 9.78
C GLN A 173 -10.51 -20.19 9.31
N ASN A 174 -11.06 -20.95 10.24
CA ASN A 174 -12.08 -21.98 10.02
C ASN A 174 -11.71 -23.06 8.98
N ILE A 175 -10.42 -23.32 8.75
CA ILE A 175 -9.98 -24.28 7.72
C ILE A 175 -10.46 -25.70 8.01
N LYS A 176 -10.72 -26.04 9.29
CA LYS A 176 -11.28 -27.34 9.71
C LYS A 176 -12.69 -27.60 9.17
N GLU A 177 -13.40 -26.58 8.69
CA GLU A 177 -14.71 -26.72 8.04
C GLU A 177 -14.63 -27.42 6.67
N ILE A 178 -13.42 -27.50 6.07
CA ILE A 178 -13.17 -28.27 4.86
C ILE A 178 -12.55 -29.61 5.24
N ASP A 179 -13.29 -30.70 5.04
CA ASP A 179 -12.73 -32.04 5.12
C ASP A 179 -12.08 -32.39 3.77
N PHE A 180 -10.77 -32.27 3.68
CA PHE A 180 -10.01 -32.57 2.46
C PHE A 180 -9.96 -34.07 2.10
N ASN A 181 -10.55 -34.95 2.90
CA ASN A 181 -10.74 -36.37 2.54
C ASN A 181 -11.99 -36.56 1.68
N LYS A 182 -12.92 -35.60 1.70
CA LYS A 182 -14.13 -35.58 0.88
C LYS A 182 -13.97 -34.54 -0.23
N PRO A 183 -14.05 -34.93 -1.51
CA PRO A 183 -14.00 -33.97 -2.61
C PRO A 183 -15.08 -32.90 -2.50
N SER A 184 -14.72 -31.68 -2.79
CA SER A 184 -15.64 -30.54 -2.79
C SER A 184 -15.27 -29.54 -3.87
N VAL A 185 -16.19 -28.63 -4.22
CA VAL A 185 -15.89 -27.44 -5.03
C VAL A 185 -15.59 -26.27 -4.09
N ILE A 186 -14.33 -25.88 -4.00
CA ILE A 186 -13.91 -24.71 -3.22
C ILE A 186 -14.02 -23.49 -4.11
N ILE A 187 -14.90 -22.56 -3.76
CA ILE A 187 -15.04 -21.29 -4.46
C ILE A 187 -14.32 -20.18 -3.68
N SER A 188 -13.59 -19.30 -4.38
CA SER A 188 -12.87 -18.19 -3.76
C SER A 188 -12.93 -16.93 -4.61
N ASN A 189 -12.85 -15.76 -3.97
CA ASN A 189 -12.62 -14.50 -4.67
C ASN A 189 -11.19 -14.42 -5.24
N HIS A 190 -10.98 -13.58 -6.28
CA HIS A 190 -9.71 -13.52 -6.99
C HIS A 190 -9.17 -12.10 -7.14
N GLN A 191 -8.12 -11.77 -6.42
CA GLN A 191 -7.51 -10.43 -6.41
C GLN A 191 -6.05 -10.42 -6.83
N SER A 192 -5.35 -11.54 -6.61
CA SER A 192 -3.92 -11.65 -6.84
C SER A 192 -3.52 -13.02 -7.36
N PHE A 193 -2.33 -13.11 -7.95
CA PHE A 193 -1.71 -14.41 -8.23
C PHE A 193 -1.44 -15.22 -6.93
N VAL A 194 -1.25 -14.52 -5.81
CA VAL A 194 -1.00 -15.14 -4.50
C VAL A 194 -2.21 -15.96 -4.02
N ASP A 195 -3.43 -15.66 -4.46
CA ASP A 195 -4.63 -16.46 -4.11
C ASP A 195 -4.47 -17.93 -4.49
N ILE A 196 -3.88 -18.19 -5.67
CA ILE A 196 -3.60 -19.54 -6.15
C ILE A 196 -2.66 -20.27 -5.17
N LEU A 197 -1.61 -19.59 -4.72
CA LEU A 197 -0.63 -20.17 -3.78
C LEU A 197 -1.26 -20.45 -2.42
N ILE A 198 -2.11 -19.54 -1.93
CA ILE A 198 -2.84 -19.75 -0.66
C ILE A 198 -3.73 -20.99 -0.75
N LEU A 199 -4.50 -21.14 -1.83
CA LEU A 199 -5.41 -22.26 -2.00
C LEU A 199 -4.66 -23.58 -2.16
N LEU A 200 -3.61 -23.64 -2.96
CA LEU A 200 -2.77 -24.84 -3.13
C LEU A 200 -1.98 -25.21 -1.88
N SER A 201 -1.77 -24.27 -0.96
CA SER A 201 -1.12 -24.55 0.34
C SER A 201 -2.04 -25.21 1.38
N LEU A 202 -3.34 -25.34 1.09
CA LEU A 202 -4.30 -25.96 2.02
C LEU A 202 -4.23 -27.47 2.02
N SER A 203 -4.12 -28.11 0.85
CA SER A 203 -4.07 -29.57 0.73
C SER A 203 -3.36 -29.99 -0.57
N PRO A 204 -2.66 -31.14 -0.54
CA PRO A 204 -2.12 -31.73 -1.76
C PRO A 204 -3.19 -32.34 -2.67
N LYS A 205 -4.44 -32.45 -2.20
CA LYS A 205 -5.57 -32.99 -2.99
C LYS A 205 -6.44 -31.86 -3.57
N ILE A 206 -5.81 -30.89 -4.21
CA ILE A 206 -6.50 -29.76 -4.86
C ILE A 206 -6.08 -29.66 -6.32
N VAL A 207 -7.07 -29.56 -7.20
CA VAL A 207 -6.92 -29.19 -8.60
C VAL A 207 -7.64 -27.89 -8.89
N MET A 208 -7.25 -27.16 -9.94
CA MET A 208 -7.80 -25.85 -10.23
C MET A 208 -8.31 -25.76 -11.66
N VAL A 209 -9.40 -25.01 -11.85
CA VAL A 209 -9.83 -24.56 -13.17
C VAL A 209 -9.05 -23.31 -13.54
N THR A 210 -8.35 -23.34 -14.67
CA THR A 210 -7.44 -22.29 -15.12
C THR A 210 -7.89 -21.64 -16.42
N LYS A 211 -7.19 -20.58 -16.84
CA LYS A 211 -7.34 -20.00 -18.19
C LYS A 211 -6.36 -20.66 -19.17
N GLY A 212 -6.71 -20.69 -20.44
CA GLY A 212 -5.90 -21.32 -21.47
C GLY A 212 -4.48 -20.77 -21.60
N TRP A 213 -4.26 -19.49 -21.36
CA TRP A 213 -2.91 -18.91 -21.37
C TRP A 213 -1.99 -19.50 -20.27
N VAL A 214 -2.55 -19.87 -19.12
CA VAL A 214 -1.82 -20.56 -18.03
C VAL A 214 -1.47 -21.97 -18.50
N TRP A 215 -2.42 -22.66 -19.08
CA TRP A 215 -2.30 -24.01 -19.56
C TRP A 215 -1.28 -24.15 -20.72
N LYS A 216 -1.20 -23.11 -21.58
CA LYS A 216 -0.24 -23.01 -22.69
C LYS A 216 1.09 -22.36 -22.32
N SER A 217 1.30 -21.99 -21.06
CA SER A 217 2.52 -21.30 -20.61
C SER A 217 3.77 -22.17 -20.82
N PRO A 218 4.86 -21.61 -21.39
CA PRO A 218 6.12 -22.36 -21.56
C PRO A 218 6.80 -22.69 -20.22
N VAL A 219 6.55 -21.88 -19.17
CA VAL A 219 7.20 -22.01 -17.86
C VAL A 219 6.47 -23.03 -16.98
N PHE A 220 5.15 -22.90 -16.84
CA PHE A 220 4.37 -23.72 -15.92
C PHE A 220 3.25 -24.55 -16.58
N GLY A 221 3.07 -24.45 -17.89
CA GLY A 221 2.02 -25.19 -18.60
C GLY A 221 2.12 -26.71 -18.38
N ARG A 222 3.32 -27.29 -18.54
CA ARG A 222 3.55 -28.73 -18.30
C ARG A 222 3.25 -29.13 -16.84
N ILE A 223 3.58 -28.26 -15.88
CA ILE A 223 3.32 -28.50 -14.45
C ILE A 223 1.82 -28.57 -14.20
N VAL A 224 1.06 -27.57 -14.67
CA VAL A 224 -0.40 -27.50 -14.45
C VAL A 224 -1.14 -28.62 -15.19
N GLN A 225 -0.71 -28.98 -16.42
CA GLN A 225 -1.28 -30.11 -17.17
C GLN A 225 -1.07 -31.44 -16.43
N TYR A 226 0.14 -31.70 -15.98
CA TYR A 226 0.47 -32.93 -15.26
C TYR A 226 -0.21 -33.00 -13.89
N ALA A 227 -0.37 -31.88 -13.22
CA ALA A 227 -1.15 -31.78 -12.00
C ALA A 227 -2.66 -31.92 -12.20
N GLY A 228 -3.15 -32.12 -13.41
CA GLY A 228 -4.58 -32.28 -13.70
C GLY A 228 -5.39 -30.99 -13.53
N PHE A 229 -4.78 -29.84 -13.77
CA PHE A 229 -5.50 -28.58 -13.84
C PHE A 229 -6.05 -28.42 -15.26
N TYR A 230 -7.31 -28.04 -15.39
CA TYR A 230 -7.99 -27.97 -16.68
C TYR A 230 -8.43 -26.55 -17.02
N THR A 231 -8.67 -26.31 -18.29
CA THR A 231 -9.17 -25.04 -18.80
C THR A 231 -10.65 -25.16 -19.21
N ILE A 232 -11.37 -24.03 -19.11
CA ILE A 232 -12.78 -23.96 -19.51
C ILE A 232 -12.95 -23.73 -21.03
N GLU A 233 -11.86 -23.49 -21.76
CA GLU A 233 -11.92 -23.10 -23.18
C GLU A 233 -12.63 -24.13 -24.08
N GLU A 234 -12.62 -25.41 -23.70
CA GLU A 234 -13.27 -26.48 -24.43
C GLU A 234 -14.74 -26.72 -24.04
N GLY A 235 -15.28 -25.90 -23.16
CA GLY A 235 -16.65 -26.00 -22.67
C GLY A 235 -16.79 -26.73 -21.34
N TYR A 236 -17.94 -26.51 -20.68
CA TYR A 236 -18.19 -27.06 -19.33
C TYR A 236 -18.40 -28.58 -19.32
N GLU A 237 -18.98 -29.17 -20.37
CA GLU A 237 -19.22 -30.60 -20.43
C GLU A 237 -17.91 -31.38 -20.45
N LYS A 238 -17.00 -31.05 -21.37
CA LYS A 238 -15.67 -31.66 -21.42
C LYS A 238 -14.87 -31.44 -20.13
N LEU A 239 -15.06 -30.27 -19.49
CA LEU A 239 -14.42 -30.00 -18.22
C LEU A 239 -14.93 -30.92 -17.10
N VAL A 240 -16.25 -31.22 -17.06
CA VAL A 240 -16.84 -32.21 -16.13
C VAL A 240 -16.22 -33.57 -16.35
N ASP A 241 -16.19 -34.05 -17.62
CA ASP A 241 -15.62 -35.36 -17.96
C ASP A 241 -14.14 -35.48 -17.54
N SER A 242 -13.38 -34.42 -17.75
CA SER A 242 -11.96 -34.39 -17.38
C SER A 242 -11.71 -34.36 -15.86
N LEU A 243 -12.60 -33.72 -15.10
CA LEU A 243 -12.49 -33.60 -13.65
C LEU A 243 -13.05 -34.81 -12.90
N TYR A 244 -14.01 -35.52 -13.46
CA TYR A 244 -14.67 -36.64 -12.82
C TYR A 244 -13.71 -37.73 -12.30
N PRO A 245 -12.69 -38.21 -13.09
CA PRO A 245 -11.70 -39.17 -12.56
C PRO A 245 -10.92 -38.66 -11.36
N LEU A 246 -10.57 -37.36 -11.37
CA LEU A 246 -9.83 -36.72 -10.24
C LEU A 246 -10.69 -36.64 -8.99
N VAL A 247 -11.98 -36.33 -9.13
CA VAL A 247 -12.93 -36.34 -8.01
C VAL A 247 -13.02 -37.73 -7.40
N LYS A 248 -13.08 -38.79 -8.23
CA LYS A 248 -13.04 -40.19 -7.74
C LYS A 248 -11.71 -40.55 -7.05
N GLU A 249 -10.61 -39.89 -7.39
CA GLU A 249 -9.33 -40.03 -6.72
C GLU A 249 -9.25 -39.21 -5.41
N GLY A 250 -10.28 -38.44 -5.07
CA GLY A 250 -10.39 -37.65 -3.85
C GLY A 250 -9.87 -36.21 -3.96
N TYR A 251 -9.74 -35.65 -5.17
CA TYR A 251 -9.34 -34.27 -5.37
C TYR A 251 -10.52 -33.30 -5.28
N SER A 252 -10.35 -32.22 -4.55
CA SER A 252 -11.25 -31.07 -4.52
C SER A 252 -10.90 -30.10 -5.66
N ILE A 253 -11.92 -29.43 -6.19
CA ILE A 253 -11.79 -28.52 -7.32
C ILE A 253 -11.86 -27.08 -6.83
N VAL A 254 -10.85 -26.26 -7.12
CA VAL A 254 -10.87 -24.83 -6.84
C VAL A 254 -11.32 -24.05 -8.08
N VAL A 255 -12.28 -23.15 -7.88
CA VAL A 255 -12.79 -22.28 -8.93
C VAL A 255 -12.87 -20.85 -8.41
N PHE A 256 -12.41 -19.89 -9.21
CA PHE A 256 -12.66 -18.48 -9.00
C PHE A 256 -13.90 -18.05 -9.80
N PRO A 257 -15.06 -17.87 -9.15
CA PRO A 257 -16.31 -17.60 -9.89
C PRO A 257 -16.31 -16.23 -10.58
N GLU A 258 -15.39 -15.33 -10.23
CA GLU A 258 -15.20 -14.04 -10.90
C GLU A 258 -14.55 -14.17 -12.29
N GLY A 259 -13.92 -15.31 -12.59
CA GLY A 259 -13.22 -15.59 -13.85
C GLY A 259 -11.99 -14.72 -14.14
N THR A 260 -11.74 -13.67 -13.39
CA THR A 260 -10.58 -12.78 -13.55
C THR A 260 -10.25 -12.04 -12.25
N ARG A 261 -8.99 -11.65 -12.08
CA ARG A 261 -8.55 -10.86 -10.92
C ARG A 261 -9.22 -9.49 -10.86
N SER A 262 -9.55 -9.05 -9.66
CA SER A 262 -10.02 -7.69 -9.39
C SER A 262 -8.88 -6.67 -9.52
N ASP A 263 -9.20 -5.46 -9.99
CA ASP A 263 -8.24 -4.35 -10.12
C ASP A 263 -8.25 -3.42 -8.91
N ASP A 264 -9.35 -3.42 -8.16
CA ASP A 264 -9.69 -2.53 -7.06
C ASP A 264 -9.85 -3.24 -5.71
N CYS A 265 -9.56 -4.55 -5.67
CA CYS A 265 -9.77 -5.42 -4.51
C CYS A 265 -11.26 -5.58 -4.11
N GLU A 266 -12.20 -5.21 -4.99
CA GLU A 266 -13.63 -5.46 -4.78
C GLU A 266 -14.04 -6.80 -5.40
N ILE A 267 -15.08 -7.44 -4.83
CA ILE A 267 -15.63 -8.69 -5.35
C ILE A 267 -16.47 -8.41 -6.59
N LYS A 268 -16.07 -9.00 -7.71
CA LYS A 268 -16.75 -8.86 -8.99
C LYS A 268 -18.01 -9.72 -9.09
N ARG A 269 -18.65 -9.68 -10.25
CA ARG A 269 -19.76 -10.55 -10.58
C ARG A 269 -19.31 -12.01 -10.61
N PHE A 270 -20.11 -12.91 -10.04
CA PHE A 270 -19.88 -14.34 -10.11
C PHE A 270 -20.53 -14.93 -11.38
N HIS A 271 -19.79 -15.83 -12.03
CA HIS A 271 -20.28 -16.64 -13.13
C HIS A 271 -20.83 -17.97 -12.61
N LYS A 272 -21.81 -18.52 -13.31
CA LYS A 272 -22.52 -19.75 -12.93
C LYS A 272 -21.68 -21.03 -13.00
N GLY A 273 -20.52 -21.01 -13.64
CA GLY A 273 -19.74 -22.21 -13.96
C GLY A 273 -19.29 -23.04 -12.77
N ALA A 274 -18.88 -22.40 -11.65
CA ALA A 274 -18.50 -23.12 -10.43
C ALA A 274 -19.68 -23.92 -9.84
N PHE A 275 -20.88 -23.33 -9.88
CA PHE A 275 -22.11 -23.92 -9.34
C PHE A 275 -22.64 -25.03 -10.26
N TYR A 276 -22.51 -24.88 -11.57
CA TYR A 276 -22.78 -25.92 -12.55
C TYR A 276 -21.87 -27.15 -12.35
N LEU A 277 -20.55 -26.93 -12.16
CA LEU A 277 -19.60 -28.01 -11.87
C LEU A 277 -19.95 -28.76 -10.58
N ALA A 278 -20.31 -28.05 -9.52
CA ALA A 278 -20.69 -28.63 -8.25
C ALA A 278 -21.93 -29.54 -8.41
N GLU A 279 -22.93 -29.10 -9.17
CA GLU A 279 -24.14 -29.86 -9.44
C GLU A 279 -23.88 -31.10 -10.29
N LYS A 280 -23.18 -30.96 -11.41
CA LYS A 280 -22.87 -32.09 -12.33
C LYS A 280 -21.99 -33.15 -11.70
N LEU A 281 -21.03 -32.75 -10.85
CA LEU A 281 -20.13 -33.64 -10.14
C LEU A 281 -20.68 -34.12 -8.80
N GLN A 282 -21.88 -33.67 -8.40
CA GLN A 282 -22.51 -33.95 -7.11
C GLN A 282 -21.62 -33.64 -5.91
N LEU A 283 -20.94 -32.49 -5.95
CA LEU A 283 -20.01 -32.04 -4.94
C LEU A 283 -20.60 -30.89 -4.10
N GLU A 284 -20.25 -30.91 -2.81
CA GLU A 284 -20.57 -29.81 -1.90
C GLU A 284 -19.72 -28.56 -2.24
N ILE A 285 -20.31 -27.37 -2.09
CA ILE A 285 -19.61 -26.09 -2.29
C ILE A 285 -19.02 -25.64 -0.95
N LYS A 286 -17.73 -25.32 -0.94
CA LYS A 286 -17.03 -24.75 0.21
C LYS A 286 -16.56 -23.32 -0.12
N PRO A 287 -17.23 -22.29 0.41
CA PRO A 287 -16.84 -20.91 0.17
C PRO A 287 -15.64 -20.50 1.04
N LEU A 288 -14.61 -19.93 0.42
CA LEU A 288 -13.40 -19.46 1.08
C LEU A 288 -13.09 -18.03 0.64
N VAL A 289 -13.14 -17.08 1.54
CA VAL A 289 -12.83 -15.67 1.30
C VAL A 289 -11.37 -15.39 1.59
N ILE A 290 -10.68 -14.74 0.65
CA ILE A 290 -9.29 -14.28 0.80
C ILE A 290 -9.26 -12.77 0.83
N TYR A 291 -8.70 -12.22 1.91
CA TYR A 291 -8.48 -10.78 2.09
C TYR A 291 -6.99 -10.47 2.13
N GLY A 292 -6.57 -9.34 1.55
CA GLY A 292 -5.23 -8.78 1.66
C GLY A 292 -4.27 -9.13 0.52
N THR A 293 -4.51 -10.17 -0.27
CA THR A 293 -3.63 -10.56 -1.39
C THR A 293 -3.52 -9.46 -2.45
N GLY A 294 -4.62 -8.81 -2.81
CA GLY A 294 -4.63 -7.69 -3.74
C GLY A 294 -3.91 -6.44 -3.21
N LEU A 295 -3.88 -6.24 -1.89
CA LEU A 295 -3.10 -5.18 -1.25
C LEU A 295 -1.60 -5.45 -1.34
N ILE A 296 -1.19 -6.71 -1.18
CA ILE A 296 0.21 -7.15 -1.16
C ILE A 296 0.79 -7.23 -2.57
N SER A 297 0.07 -7.83 -3.51
CA SER A 297 0.47 -7.99 -4.91
C SER A 297 -0.71 -7.65 -5.82
N SER A 298 -0.88 -6.37 -6.11
CA SER A 298 -2.00 -5.86 -6.89
C SER A 298 -1.81 -6.16 -8.39
N LYS A 299 -2.91 -6.25 -9.13
CA LYS A 299 -2.89 -6.40 -10.58
C LYS A 299 -2.21 -5.20 -11.28
N LYS A 300 -2.29 -3.99 -10.68
CA LYS A 300 -1.62 -2.77 -11.18
C LYS A 300 -0.10 -2.79 -11.01
N GLN A 301 0.42 -3.51 -10.00
CA GLN A 301 1.85 -3.71 -9.73
C GLN A 301 2.15 -5.20 -9.48
N PRO A 302 2.02 -6.08 -10.48
CA PRO A 302 2.11 -7.53 -10.30
C PRO A 302 3.51 -7.99 -9.87
N PHE A 303 4.55 -7.24 -10.24
CA PHE A 303 5.95 -7.54 -9.93
C PHE A 303 6.47 -6.81 -8.69
N TYR A 304 5.59 -6.43 -7.77
CA TYR A 304 5.96 -5.74 -6.55
C TYR A 304 5.23 -6.31 -5.34
N ILE A 305 5.98 -7.01 -4.48
CA ILE A 305 5.43 -7.63 -3.27
C ILE A 305 5.60 -6.67 -2.09
N LYS A 306 4.48 -6.29 -1.51
CA LYS A 306 4.37 -5.35 -0.38
C LYS A 306 4.28 -6.12 0.94
N LYS A 307 4.65 -5.45 2.03
CA LYS A 307 4.46 -6.00 3.37
C LYS A 307 2.97 -5.93 3.76
N GLY A 308 2.43 -7.04 4.30
CA GLY A 308 1.04 -7.07 4.76
C GLY A 308 0.60 -8.39 5.33
N GLU A 309 -0.70 -8.46 5.65
CA GLU A 309 -1.35 -9.65 6.17
C GLU A 309 -2.33 -10.21 5.13
N ILE A 310 -2.38 -11.53 5.03
CA ILE A 310 -3.36 -12.27 4.23
C ILE A 310 -4.23 -13.05 5.20
N ILE A 311 -5.54 -12.98 5.00
CA ILE A 311 -6.52 -13.75 5.75
C ILE A 311 -7.24 -14.67 4.77
N ALA A 312 -7.14 -15.96 4.97
CA ALA A 312 -7.92 -16.98 4.26
C ALA A 312 -8.95 -17.56 5.23
N LYS A 313 -10.22 -17.23 5.03
CA LYS A 313 -11.33 -17.63 5.90
C LYS A 313 -12.31 -18.52 5.16
N VAL A 314 -12.52 -19.74 5.66
CA VAL A 314 -13.64 -20.59 5.23
C VAL A 314 -14.92 -20.08 5.89
N ILE A 315 -15.96 -19.90 5.12
CA ILE A 315 -17.27 -19.53 5.66
C ILE A 315 -17.92 -20.79 6.21
N PRO A 316 -18.34 -20.81 7.49
CA PRO A 316 -18.91 -22.01 8.13
C PRO A 316 -20.20 -22.46 7.45
N ASN A 317 -20.44 -23.77 7.41
CA ASN A 317 -21.65 -24.35 6.81
C ASN A 317 -22.94 -23.80 7.44
N SER A 318 -22.93 -23.51 8.74
CA SER A 318 -24.07 -22.92 9.46
C SER A 318 -24.54 -21.59 8.88
N THR A 319 -23.65 -20.87 8.18
CA THR A 319 -23.99 -19.57 7.58
C THR A 319 -24.78 -19.69 6.26
N TYR A 320 -24.76 -20.86 5.59
CA TYR A 320 -25.42 -21.09 4.30
C TYR A 320 -26.20 -22.39 4.21
N SER A 321 -26.50 -23.03 5.34
CA SER A 321 -27.27 -24.28 5.45
C SER A 321 -28.74 -24.15 5.01
N GLU A 322 -29.26 -22.94 4.92
CA GLU A 322 -30.64 -22.67 4.53
C GLU A 322 -30.91 -22.80 3.01
N LEU A 323 -29.86 -23.01 2.18
CA LEU A 323 -30.06 -23.22 0.76
C LEU A 323 -30.72 -24.60 0.52
N SER A 324 -31.96 -24.57 0.05
CA SER A 324 -32.70 -25.79 -0.27
C SER A 324 -31.99 -26.60 -1.38
N SER A 325 -32.12 -27.91 -1.32
CA SER A 325 -31.59 -28.82 -2.36
C SER A 325 -32.13 -28.52 -3.76
N ASN A 326 -33.29 -27.86 -3.86
CA ASN A 326 -33.97 -27.53 -5.12
C ASN A 326 -33.57 -26.18 -5.72
N THR A 327 -32.61 -25.46 -5.12
CA THR A 327 -32.18 -24.14 -5.60
C THR A 327 -31.35 -24.28 -6.88
N THR A 328 -31.71 -23.54 -7.92
CA THR A 328 -30.98 -23.55 -9.20
C THR A 328 -29.55 -23.02 -9.05
N TYR A 329 -28.62 -23.44 -9.92
CA TYR A 329 -27.25 -22.91 -9.93
C TYR A 329 -27.19 -21.39 -10.16
N GLN A 330 -28.21 -20.80 -10.79
CA GLN A 330 -28.33 -19.35 -10.96
C GLN A 330 -28.63 -18.64 -9.65
N GLU A 331 -29.54 -19.15 -8.85
CA GLU A 331 -29.88 -18.64 -7.53
C GLU A 331 -28.72 -18.83 -6.56
N LYS A 332 -28.08 -20.01 -6.57
CA LYS A 332 -26.85 -20.28 -5.82
C LYS A 332 -25.76 -19.24 -6.14
N THR A 333 -25.59 -18.88 -7.43
CA THR A 333 -24.62 -17.85 -7.85
C THR A 333 -24.88 -16.49 -7.18
N LYS A 334 -26.13 -16.04 -7.16
CA LYS A 334 -26.52 -14.77 -6.54
C LYS A 334 -26.34 -14.80 -5.01
N TYR A 335 -26.78 -15.90 -4.40
CA TYR A 335 -26.68 -16.09 -2.96
C TYR A 335 -25.22 -16.08 -2.49
N TYR A 336 -24.35 -16.93 -3.06
CA TYR A 336 -22.95 -16.99 -2.67
C TYR A 336 -22.21 -15.68 -2.95
N ARG A 337 -22.55 -14.95 -4.01
CA ARG A 337 -21.99 -13.62 -4.22
C ARG A 337 -22.35 -12.65 -3.10
N LYS A 338 -23.61 -12.64 -2.65
CA LYS A 338 -24.06 -11.80 -1.52
C LYS A 338 -23.34 -12.19 -0.23
N LEU A 339 -23.20 -13.49 0.02
CA LEU A 339 -22.45 -14.03 1.15
C LEU A 339 -20.97 -13.59 1.12
N PHE A 340 -20.30 -13.67 -0.04
CA PHE A 340 -18.93 -13.22 -0.18
C PHE A 340 -18.77 -11.71 0.04
N LEU A 341 -19.68 -10.89 -0.45
CA LEU A 341 -19.67 -9.45 -0.21
C LEU A 341 -19.76 -9.14 1.29
N HIS A 342 -20.69 -9.77 1.98
CA HIS A 342 -20.87 -9.58 3.43
C HIS A 342 -19.63 -9.99 4.23
N GLU A 343 -19.12 -11.19 3.97
CA GLU A 343 -17.93 -11.72 4.67
C GLU A 343 -16.65 -10.94 4.35
N TYR A 344 -16.51 -10.50 3.10
CA TYR A 344 -15.37 -9.68 2.69
C TYR A 344 -15.41 -8.28 3.31
N ASP A 345 -16.59 -7.67 3.39
CA ASP A 345 -16.78 -6.38 4.06
C ASP A 345 -16.52 -6.49 5.57
N THR A 346 -16.97 -7.58 6.19
CA THR A 346 -16.64 -7.88 7.60
C THR A 346 -15.12 -7.97 7.82
N LEU A 347 -14.40 -8.67 6.93
CA LEU A 347 -12.93 -8.73 6.99
C LEU A 347 -12.30 -7.35 6.75
N LYS A 348 -12.83 -6.55 5.81
CA LYS A 348 -12.39 -5.17 5.62
C LYS A 348 -12.54 -4.35 6.90
N GLU A 349 -13.69 -4.39 7.54
CA GLU A 349 -13.93 -3.66 8.79
C GLU A 349 -13.01 -4.11 9.93
N GLN A 350 -12.71 -5.40 9.98
CA GLN A 350 -11.82 -5.96 10.99
C GLN A 350 -10.35 -5.60 10.76
N TYR A 351 -9.88 -5.61 9.53
CA TYR A 351 -8.46 -5.50 9.17
C TYR A 351 -8.07 -4.15 8.55
N ASN A 352 -9.01 -3.36 8.00
CA ASN A 352 -8.76 -1.99 7.55
C ASN A 352 -8.73 -1.03 8.76
N ARG A 353 -7.73 -1.21 9.62
CA ARG A 353 -7.52 -0.39 10.81
C ARG A 353 -6.15 0.25 10.78
N ALA A 354 -6.01 1.41 11.38
CA ALA A 354 -4.75 2.11 11.47
C ALA A 354 -3.66 1.34 12.26
N THR A 355 -4.05 0.35 13.07
CA THR A 355 -3.11 -0.59 13.72
C THR A 355 -2.47 -1.58 12.75
N ASN A 356 -3.10 -1.81 11.58
CA ASN A 356 -2.55 -2.70 10.58
C ASN A 356 -1.25 -2.12 10.00
N ASN A 357 -0.18 -2.90 10.08
CA ASN A 357 1.14 -2.52 9.60
C ASN A 357 1.16 -2.16 8.10
N TYR A 358 0.25 -2.68 7.29
CA TYR A 358 0.13 -2.32 5.88
C TYR A 358 -0.13 -0.82 5.71
N TYR A 359 -1.17 -0.28 6.37
CA TYR A 359 -1.54 1.14 6.24
C TYR A 359 -0.49 2.08 6.82
N LYS A 360 0.11 1.74 7.97
CA LYS A 360 1.22 2.51 8.54
C LYS A 360 2.43 2.56 7.60
N LYS A 361 2.79 1.42 6.99
CA LYS A 361 3.89 1.37 6.03
C LYS A 361 3.58 2.11 4.73
N LEU A 362 2.33 2.05 4.26
CA LEU A 362 1.88 2.78 3.08
C LEU A 362 1.93 4.29 3.34
N LEU A 363 1.47 4.74 4.50
CA LEU A 363 1.56 6.14 4.90
C LEU A 363 3.02 6.62 4.99
N ILE A 364 3.93 5.86 5.60
CA ILE A 364 5.36 6.20 5.63
C ILE A 364 5.93 6.29 4.20
N LYS A 365 5.57 5.36 3.32
CA LYS A 365 6.04 5.35 1.93
C LYS A 365 5.58 6.56 1.12
N ASN A 366 4.50 7.22 1.54
CA ASN A 366 4.05 8.47 0.93
C ASN A 366 5.05 9.62 1.11
N TYR A 367 5.92 9.52 2.12
CA TYR A 367 6.89 10.57 2.46
C TYR A 367 8.35 10.17 2.20
N ILE A 368 8.64 8.93 1.78
CA ILE A 368 10.01 8.56 1.41
C ILE A 368 10.43 9.32 0.14
N TYR A 369 11.72 9.61 0.06
CA TYR A 369 12.33 10.41 -1.01
C TYR A 369 11.85 11.88 -1.05
N LYS A 370 11.25 12.38 0.05
CA LYS A 370 10.83 13.78 0.21
C LYS A 370 11.68 14.55 1.23
N GLY A 371 12.82 14.04 1.53
CA GLY A 371 13.80 14.60 2.47
C GLY A 371 13.96 13.74 3.74
N PRO A 372 15.19 13.59 4.24
CA PRO A 372 15.51 12.69 5.34
C PRO A 372 14.83 13.09 6.66
N VAL A 373 14.75 14.38 6.95
CA VAL A 373 14.11 14.90 8.18
C VAL A 373 12.62 14.57 8.19
N LEU A 374 11.92 14.78 7.07
CA LEU A 374 10.49 14.49 6.98
C LEU A 374 10.23 12.98 7.04
N GLU A 375 11.04 12.18 6.36
CA GLU A 375 10.92 10.73 6.41
C GLU A 375 11.11 10.20 7.84
N TRP A 376 12.12 10.67 8.54
CA TRP A 376 12.38 10.31 9.94
C TRP A 376 11.23 10.74 10.86
N TYR A 377 10.76 11.99 10.73
CA TYR A 377 9.60 12.50 11.47
C TYR A 377 8.38 11.61 11.27
N MET A 378 8.04 11.26 10.02
CA MET A 378 6.89 10.41 9.72
C MET A 378 7.03 9.00 10.28
N ARG A 379 8.23 8.43 10.30
CA ARG A 379 8.49 7.12 10.93
C ARG A 379 8.23 7.15 12.42
N ILE A 380 8.67 8.20 13.11
CA ILE A 380 8.44 8.38 14.55
C ILE A 380 6.96 8.65 14.81
N LYS A 381 6.37 9.61 14.11
CA LYS A 381 4.96 10.00 14.29
C LYS A 381 4.03 8.80 14.09
N CYS A 382 4.21 8.02 13.02
CA CYS A 382 3.42 6.81 12.78
C CYS A 382 3.62 5.72 13.84
N LYS A 383 4.78 5.68 14.52
CA LYS A 383 5.05 4.72 15.61
C LYS A 383 4.40 5.17 16.91
N MET A 384 4.49 6.47 17.22
CA MET A 384 4.03 7.05 18.48
C MET A 384 2.53 7.39 18.47
N ASP A 385 1.99 7.80 17.31
CA ASP A 385 0.60 8.22 17.21
C ASP A 385 -0.34 7.00 17.15
N GLY A 386 -0.95 6.69 18.29
CA GLY A 386 -1.97 5.66 18.45
C GLY A 386 -3.39 6.13 18.08
N TYR A 387 -3.59 7.44 17.81
CA TYR A 387 -4.92 8.04 17.71
C TYR A 387 -5.61 7.91 16.36
N TYR A 388 -4.93 7.43 15.30
CA TYR A 388 -5.58 7.19 14.01
C TYR A 388 -6.83 6.31 14.10
N ASN A 389 -6.79 5.27 14.96
CA ASN A 389 -7.97 4.42 15.20
C ASN A 389 -9.09 5.15 15.91
N PHE A 390 -8.75 6.10 16.79
CA PHE A 390 -9.75 6.93 17.46
C PHE A 390 -10.50 7.77 16.43
N TRP A 391 -9.77 8.52 15.60
CA TRP A 391 -10.34 9.33 14.53
C TRP A 391 -11.20 8.51 13.59
N ASP A 392 -10.69 7.35 13.13
CA ASP A 392 -11.39 6.46 12.22
C ASP A 392 -12.73 5.95 12.76
N ARG A 393 -12.80 5.65 14.07
CA ARG A 393 -14.02 5.15 14.73
C ARG A 393 -15.08 6.24 14.98
N LYS A 394 -14.66 7.48 15.10
CA LYS A 394 -15.57 8.61 15.36
C LYS A 394 -16.16 9.20 14.08
N LEU A 395 -15.59 8.84 12.94
CA LEU A 395 -15.97 9.37 11.64
C LEU A 395 -16.71 8.33 10.81
N PRO A 396 -17.80 8.69 10.13
CA PRO A 396 -18.49 7.79 9.22
C PRO A 396 -17.55 7.27 8.11
N ARG A 397 -17.86 6.08 7.58
CA ARG A 397 -17.10 5.50 6.46
C ARG A 397 -17.30 6.25 5.14
N GLU A 398 -18.40 6.96 5.02
CA GLU A 398 -18.71 7.86 3.92
C GLU A 398 -19.03 9.23 4.54
N ALA A 399 -18.17 10.21 4.31
CA ALA A 399 -18.26 11.52 4.93
C ALA A 399 -17.40 12.53 4.18
N ARG A 400 -17.83 13.80 4.20
CA ARG A 400 -16.97 14.95 3.86
C ARG A 400 -16.30 15.46 5.12
N ILE A 401 -14.98 15.46 5.15
CA ILE A 401 -14.15 15.78 6.30
C ILE A 401 -13.23 16.95 5.97
N VAL A 402 -13.13 17.92 6.85
CA VAL A 402 -12.15 19.01 6.75
C VAL A 402 -11.18 18.92 7.93
N ASP A 403 -9.89 18.80 7.65
CA ASP A 403 -8.79 18.78 8.61
C ASP A 403 -8.11 20.16 8.61
N VAL A 404 -8.33 20.95 9.65
CA VAL A 404 -7.87 22.34 9.77
C VAL A 404 -6.55 22.38 10.54
N GLY A 405 -5.49 22.83 9.86
CA GLY A 405 -4.11 22.69 10.33
C GLY A 405 -3.55 21.29 10.03
N CYS A 406 -3.80 20.78 8.82
CA CYS A 406 -3.48 19.40 8.44
C CYS A 406 -1.98 19.11 8.31
N GLY A 407 -1.13 20.13 8.29
CA GLY A 407 0.31 20.01 8.06
C GLY A 407 0.62 19.30 6.73
N TYR A 408 1.41 18.25 6.79
CA TYR A 408 1.76 17.41 5.62
C TYR A 408 0.64 16.45 5.19
N GLY A 409 -0.58 16.57 5.71
CA GLY A 409 -1.74 15.74 5.34
C GLY A 409 -1.72 14.31 5.90
N GLN A 410 -0.94 14.05 6.93
CA GLN A 410 -0.74 12.71 7.48
C GLN A 410 -2.04 12.06 7.95
N LEU A 411 -2.88 12.79 8.71
CA LEU A 411 -4.17 12.30 9.18
C LEU A 411 -5.14 12.11 8.01
N CYS A 412 -5.21 13.08 7.11
CA CYS A 412 -6.03 13.02 5.90
C CYS A 412 -5.74 11.75 5.07
N PHE A 413 -4.47 11.47 4.80
CA PHE A 413 -4.08 10.27 4.06
C PHE A 413 -4.44 8.99 4.80
N MET A 414 -4.22 8.92 6.12
CA MET A 414 -4.60 7.73 6.88
C MET A 414 -6.11 7.50 6.85
N LEU A 415 -6.92 8.53 7.06
CA LEU A 415 -8.39 8.43 7.04
C LEU A 415 -8.91 8.01 5.66
N GLY A 416 -8.33 8.53 4.59
CA GLY A 416 -8.68 8.15 3.22
C GLY A 416 -8.25 6.72 2.87
N LEU A 417 -7.09 6.25 3.37
CA LEU A 417 -6.65 4.87 3.21
C LEU A 417 -7.59 3.87 3.92
N LEU A 418 -8.08 4.23 5.10
CA LEU A 418 -8.98 3.38 5.89
C LEU A 418 -10.39 3.32 5.34
N SER A 419 -10.85 4.40 4.68
CA SER A 419 -12.12 4.42 3.96
C SER A 419 -12.04 5.25 2.67
N PRO A 420 -11.93 4.59 1.50
CA PRO A 420 -11.85 5.28 0.20
C PRO A 420 -13.13 6.03 -0.21
N LYS A 421 -14.21 5.89 0.56
CA LYS A 421 -15.47 6.64 0.32
C LYS A 421 -15.44 8.05 0.90
N ARG A 422 -14.54 8.34 1.84
CA ARG A 422 -14.40 9.68 2.45
C ARG A 422 -13.87 10.68 1.45
N GLU A 423 -14.47 11.87 1.45
CA GLU A 423 -13.94 13.07 0.81
C GLU A 423 -13.25 13.92 1.87
N ILE A 424 -11.96 14.18 1.69
CA ILE A 424 -11.13 14.82 2.72
C ILE A 424 -10.47 16.06 2.14
N ILE A 425 -10.63 17.18 2.84
CA ILE A 425 -10.00 18.45 2.52
C ILE A 425 -9.07 18.80 3.67
N GLY A 426 -7.77 18.79 3.41
CA GLY A 426 -6.76 19.28 4.36
C GLY A 426 -6.46 20.75 4.10
N ILE A 427 -6.39 21.55 5.14
CA ILE A 427 -6.13 22.98 5.04
C ILE A 427 -4.97 23.33 5.99
N ASP A 428 -3.97 24.03 5.47
CA ASP A 428 -2.86 24.54 6.28
C ASP A 428 -2.37 25.87 5.70
N TYR A 429 -1.83 26.74 6.55
CA TYR A 429 -1.31 28.03 6.09
C TYR A 429 0.07 27.92 5.44
N ASP A 430 0.83 26.87 5.76
CA ASP A 430 2.17 26.63 5.23
C ASP A 430 2.11 26.05 3.81
N SER A 431 2.41 26.90 2.82
CA SER A 431 2.42 26.53 1.38
C SER A 431 3.33 25.34 1.08
N ASP A 432 4.52 25.27 1.72
CA ASP A 432 5.49 24.19 1.47
C ASP A 432 4.93 22.82 1.89
N LYS A 433 4.18 22.78 2.99
CA LYS A 433 3.51 21.57 3.48
C LYS A 433 2.39 21.15 2.53
N ILE A 434 1.60 22.10 2.07
CA ILE A 434 0.48 21.87 1.15
C ILE A 434 0.97 21.41 -0.23
N GLU A 435 2.01 22.04 -0.78
CA GLU A 435 2.62 21.59 -2.03
C GLU A 435 3.11 20.16 -1.92
N LEU A 436 3.80 19.82 -0.84
CA LEU A 436 4.29 18.46 -0.60
C LEU A 436 3.13 17.45 -0.46
N ALA A 437 2.05 17.82 0.23
CA ALA A 437 0.86 16.99 0.39
C ALA A 437 0.18 16.75 -0.97
N ASN A 438 -0.01 17.79 -1.78
CA ASN A 438 -0.58 17.69 -3.12
C ASN A 438 0.29 16.86 -4.08
N ASN A 439 1.63 16.91 -3.95
CA ASN A 439 2.56 16.08 -4.74
C ASN A 439 2.76 14.67 -4.18
N SER A 440 1.89 14.22 -3.28
CA SER A 440 1.95 12.88 -2.71
C SER A 440 1.15 11.89 -3.53
N PHE A 441 1.64 10.65 -3.70
CA PHE A 441 0.94 9.65 -4.52
C PHE A 441 -0.39 9.17 -3.92
N LEU A 442 -0.65 9.45 -2.66
CA LEU A 442 -1.94 9.20 -2.00
C LEU A 442 -2.94 10.34 -2.24
N ALA A 443 -2.49 11.51 -2.68
CA ALA A 443 -3.39 12.58 -3.09
C ALA A 443 -4.18 12.16 -4.35
N ASN A 444 -5.47 12.43 -4.35
CA ASN A 444 -6.37 12.06 -5.44
C ASN A 444 -7.59 12.98 -5.45
N GLY A 445 -8.57 12.73 -6.32
CA GLY A 445 -9.77 13.57 -6.41
C GLY A 445 -10.60 13.67 -5.12
N LYS A 446 -10.46 12.70 -4.20
CA LYS A 446 -11.18 12.67 -2.91
C LYS A 446 -10.34 13.20 -1.74
N ILE A 447 -9.02 13.20 -1.84
CA ILE A 447 -8.11 13.75 -0.82
C ILE A 447 -7.38 14.92 -1.45
N ARG A 448 -7.73 16.12 -1.04
CA ARG A 448 -7.24 17.39 -1.60
C ARG A 448 -6.71 18.29 -0.50
N PHE A 449 -5.75 19.13 -0.84
CA PHE A 449 -5.14 20.07 0.10
C PHE A 449 -5.17 21.47 -0.48
N SER A 450 -5.52 22.46 0.36
CA SER A 450 -5.53 23.86 0.01
C SER A 450 -4.80 24.70 1.05
N GLN A 451 -4.05 25.69 0.56
CA GLN A 451 -3.47 26.69 1.46
C GLN A 451 -4.56 27.62 1.97
N GLY A 452 -4.57 27.88 3.25
CA GLY A 452 -5.50 28.82 3.86
C GLY A 452 -5.17 29.11 5.32
N ASN A 453 -5.40 30.36 5.72
CA ASN A 453 -5.27 30.78 7.11
C ASN A 453 -6.59 30.52 7.84
N MET A 454 -6.53 29.90 9.03
CA MET A 454 -7.70 29.67 9.88
C MET A 454 -8.51 30.94 10.19
N GLN A 455 -7.86 32.10 10.12
CA GLN A 455 -8.50 33.37 10.45
C GLN A 455 -9.54 33.80 9.40
N ASP A 456 -9.30 33.49 8.12
CA ASP A 456 -10.05 34.06 6.99
C ASP A 456 -10.65 32.98 6.07
N ILE A 457 -10.54 31.71 6.45
CA ILE A 457 -10.91 30.60 5.57
C ILE A 457 -12.42 30.44 5.46
N ILE A 458 -12.90 30.19 4.24
CA ILE A 458 -14.27 29.79 3.96
C ILE A 458 -14.33 28.26 3.98
N LEU A 459 -15.05 27.72 4.96
CA LEU A 459 -15.23 26.29 5.10
C LEU A 459 -16.44 25.78 4.32
N PRO A 460 -16.32 24.65 3.59
CA PRO A 460 -17.48 24.00 2.98
C PRO A 460 -18.37 23.33 4.01
N GLU A 461 -19.64 23.10 3.68
CA GLU A 461 -20.51 22.22 4.47
C GLU A 461 -19.92 20.83 4.54
N SER A 462 -19.84 20.25 5.76
CA SER A 462 -19.10 19.01 6.01
C SER A 462 -19.72 18.20 7.15
N ASP A 463 -19.47 16.89 7.10
CA ASP A 463 -19.91 15.95 8.14
C ASP A 463 -18.94 15.96 9.34
N ALA A 464 -17.70 16.40 9.12
CA ALA A 464 -16.75 16.52 10.21
C ALA A 464 -15.71 17.63 9.98
N PHE A 465 -15.38 18.34 11.06
CA PHE A 465 -14.24 19.23 11.16
C PHE A 465 -13.26 18.66 12.17
N ILE A 466 -11.97 18.65 11.84
CA ILE A 466 -10.91 18.12 12.71
C ILE A 466 -9.89 19.21 12.97
N PHE A 467 -9.51 19.34 14.24
CA PHE A 467 -8.38 20.13 14.71
C PHE A 467 -7.45 19.19 15.49
N ASN A 468 -6.31 18.86 14.94
CA ASN A 468 -5.38 17.94 15.55
C ASN A 468 -4.08 18.64 15.92
N ASP A 469 -3.98 19.14 17.15
CA ASP A 469 -2.88 19.94 17.66
C ASP A 469 -2.63 21.22 16.81
N SER A 470 -3.69 21.95 16.46
CA SER A 470 -3.61 23.10 15.54
C SER A 470 -4.24 24.40 16.05
N LEU A 471 -5.21 24.33 16.98
CA LEU A 471 -5.90 25.52 17.47
C LEU A 471 -5.03 26.44 18.32
N HIS A 472 -4.05 25.91 19.03
CA HIS A 472 -3.18 26.70 19.91
C HIS A 472 -2.25 27.69 19.16
N TYR A 473 -2.18 27.62 17.84
CA TYR A 473 -1.38 28.57 17.03
C TYR A 473 -2.10 29.89 16.75
N VAL A 474 -3.40 29.98 17.02
CA VAL A 474 -4.19 31.20 16.80
C VAL A 474 -4.69 31.80 18.09
N THR A 475 -5.09 33.08 18.05
CA THR A 475 -5.58 33.80 19.23
C THR A 475 -6.92 33.25 19.73
N PRO A 476 -7.26 33.41 21.03
CA PRO A 476 -8.54 32.95 21.59
C PRO A 476 -9.78 33.46 20.83
N SER A 477 -9.74 34.71 20.39
CA SER A 477 -10.83 35.30 19.58
C SER A 477 -10.96 34.63 18.21
N CYS A 478 -9.85 34.22 17.61
CA CYS A 478 -9.86 33.45 16.37
C CYS A 478 -10.33 32.00 16.60
N GLN A 479 -9.93 31.36 17.71
CA GLN A 479 -10.40 30.02 18.10
C GLN A 479 -11.93 30.00 18.20
N GLU A 480 -12.53 30.99 18.89
CA GLU A 480 -13.99 31.09 19.00
C GLU A 480 -14.65 31.27 17.63
N ARG A 481 -14.15 32.21 16.82
CA ARG A 481 -14.69 32.50 15.51
C ARG A 481 -14.65 31.28 14.55
N ILE A 482 -13.53 30.57 14.50
CA ILE A 482 -13.41 29.39 13.64
C ILE A 482 -14.31 28.24 14.09
N LEU A 483 -14.45 28.01 15.41
CA LEU A 483 -15.35 26.99 15.92
C LEU A 483 -16.83 27.32 15.67
N CYS A 484 -17.23 28.59 15.79
CA CYS A 484 -18.56 29.06 15.38
C CYS A 484 -18.80 28.83 13.89
N HIS A 485 -17.80 29.13 13.04
CA HIS A 485 -17.90 28.89 11.61
C HIS A 485 -18.03 27.39 11.30
N CYS A 486 -17.26 26.53 11.96
CA CYS A 486 -17.41 25.08 11.84
C CYS A 486 -18.82 24.62 12.27
N ALA A 487 -19.33 25.11 13.40
CA ALA A 487 -20.67 24.75 13.87
C ALA A 487 -21.77 25.18 12.89
N SER A 488 -21.65 26.36 12.26
CA SER A 488 -22.60 26.82 11.25
C SER A 488 -22.58 25.96 9.97
N ARG A 489 -21.42 25.42 9.58
CA ARG A 489 -21.21 24.62 8.37
C ARG A 489 -21.29 23.11 8.60
N LEU A 490 -21.57 22.69 9.84
CA LEU A 490 -21.69 21.27 10.18
C LEU A 490 -23.01 20.71 9.66
N ASN A 491 -22.96 19.61 8.90
CA ASN A 491 -24.15 18.89 8.45
C ASN A 491 -24.95 18.31 9.64
N PRO A 492 -26.23 17.97 9.48
CA PRO A 492 -26.97 17.23 10.48
C PRO A 492 -26.23 15.93 10.89
N ASN A 493 -26.18 15.65 12.20
CA ASN A 493 -25.41 14.53 12.78
C ASN A 493 -23.87 14.63 12.58
N GLY A 494 -23.36 15.77 12.12
CA GLY A 494 -21.94 16.00 11.97
C GLY A 494 -21.22 16.21 13.30
N VAL A 495 -19.89 16.21 13.27
CA VAL A 495 -19.04 16.30 14.46
C VAL A 495 -17.86 17.25 14.27
N ILE A 496 -17.56 18.05 15.29
CA ILE A 496 -16.29 18.78 15.40
C ILE A 496 -15.42 18.02 16.39
N LEU A 497 -14.24 17.60 15.95
CA LEU A 497 -13.28 16.82 16.73
C LEU A 497 -12.03 17.66 16.96
N ILE A 498 -11.72 17.94 18.22
CA ILE A 498 -10.57 18.76 18.61
C ILE A 498 -9.68 17.90 19.51
N ARG A 499 -8.42 17.75 19.17
CA ARG A 499 -7.38 17.21 20.04
C ARG A 499 -6.40 18.33 20.37
N GLU A 500 -6.27 18.65 21.66
CA GLU A 500 -5.44 19.73 22.14
C GLU A 500 -4.91 19.45 23.56
N GLY A 501 -3.82 20.15 23.92
CA GLY A 501 -3.34 20.20 25.28
C GLY A 501 -4.25 21.05 26.15
N ASP A 502 -4.85 20.46 27.19
CA ASP A 502 -5.71 21.16 28.13
C ASP A 502 -4.88 22.02 29.09
N SER A 503 -4.98 23.35 28.94
CA SER A 503 -4.23 24.31 29.75
C SER A 503 -4.66 24.34 31.22
N SER A 504 -5.83 23.79 31.60
CA SER A 504 -6.27 23.69 32.99
C SER A 504 -5.44 22.67 33.80
N LYS A 505 -4.79 21.73 33.15
CA LYS A 505 -3.97 20.66 33.75
C LYS A 505 -2.50 21.09 33.87
N LYS A 506 -2.21 22.06 34.74
CA LYS A 506 -0.92 22.76 34.81
C LYS A 506 0.33 21.87 34.85
N THR A 507 0.29 20.74 35.56
CA THR A 507 1.46 19.87 35.76
C THR A 507 1.76 19.03 34.50
N GLU A 508 0.74 18.39 33.93
CA GLU A 508 0.86 17.53 32.74
C GLU A 508 1.04 18.34 31.45
N HIS A 509 0.57 19.61 31.49
CA HIS A 509 0.65 20.53 30.33
C HIS A 509 2.08 21.01 30.03
N LYS A 510 2.97 21.06 31.03
CA LYS A 510 4.38 21.49 30.87
C LYS A 510 5.13 20.65 29.81
N THR A 511 4.83 19.37 29.70
CA THR A 511 5.45 18.46 28.73
C THR A 511 5.04 18.81 27.30
N ILE A 512 3.77 19.17 27.11
CA ILE A 512 3.24 19.56 25.78
C ILE A 512 3.85 20.90 25.36
N ILE A 513 3.86 21.88 26.25
CA ILE A 513 4.49 23.21 25.98
C ILE A 513 5.96 23.02 25.56
N LYS A 514 6.73 22.20 26.29
CA LYS A 514 8.14 21.93 25.95
C LYS A 514 8.28 21.29 24.55
N SER A 515 7.42 20.33 24.22
CA SER A 515 7.40 19.67 22.93
C SER A 515 7.10 20.66 21.80
N GLU A 516 6.10 21.55 21.99
CA GLU A 516 5.74 22.56 20.99
C GLU A 516 6.80 23.66 20.84
N ILE A 517 7.41 24.11 21.91
CA ILE A 517 8.54 25.05 21.86
C ILE A 517 9.71 24.40 21.09
N TRP A 518 10.00 23.14 21.33
CA TRP A 518 11.07 22.44 20.65
C TRP A 518 10.78 22.30 19.14
N SER A 519 9.54 21.93 18.79
CA SER A 519 9.06 21.82 17.40
C SER A 519 9.08 23.16 16.64
N THR A 520 8.67 24.24 17.29
CA THR A 520 8.52 25.58 16.66
C THR A 520 9.81 26.38 16.65
N ARG A 521 10.55 26.41 17.77
CA ARG A 521 11.71 27.30 17.93
C ARG A 521 13.05 26.63 17.64
N ILE A 522 13.20 25.33 17.95
CA ILE A 522 14.48 24.61 17.79
C ILE A 522 14.54 23.93 16.43
N ILE A 523 13.61 23.04 16.12
CA ILE A 523 13.60 22.33 14.83
C ILE A 523 12.99 23.20 13.71
N LYS A 524 12.17 24.20 14.05
CA LYS A 524 11.43 25.06 13.11
C LYS A 524 10.56 24.25 12.13
N PHE A 525 10.02 23.13 12.63
CA PHE A 525 9.17 22.23 11.84
C PHE A 525 7.76 22.81 11.68
N ASN A 526 7.25 23.48 12.71
CA ASN A 526 6.01 24.26 12.66
C ASN A 526 6.36 25.75 12.72
N LYS A 527 5.81 26.52 11.78
CA LYS A 527 5.93 27.97 11.75
C LYS A 527 4.85 28.56 12.69
N THR A 528 5.17 29.57 13.48
CA THR A 528 4.23 30.34 14.29
C THR A 528 4.68 31.79 14.38
N GLU A 529 3.75 32.73 14.26
CA GLU A 529 4.01 34.16 14.31
C GLU A 529 3.69 34.77 15.71
N GLY A 530 3.09 33.96 16.60
CA GLY A 530 2.62 34.43 17.89
C GLY A 530 2.87 33.49 19.07
N PRO A 531 2.37 33.84 20.26
CA PRO A 531 2.39 32.95 21.42
C PRO A 531 1.47 31.75 21.22
N LEU A 532 1.79 30.64 21.91
CA LEU A 532 0.94 29.45 21.91
C LEU A 532 -0.25 29.69 22.89
N ASN A 533 -1.47 29.56 22.37
CA ASN A 533 -2.71 29.80 23.11
C ASN A 533 -3.51 28.47 23.25
N PHE A 534 -3.11 27.68 24.25
CA PHE A 534 -3.82 26.42 24.50
C PHE A 534 -5.19 26.65 25.12
N ILE A 535 -6.18 25.92 24.64
CA ILE A 535 -7.54 25.95 25.19
C ILE A 535 -7.62 25.21 26.52
N SER A 536 -8.65 25.53 27.32
CA SER A 536 -8.97 24.77 28.53
C SER A 536 -10.31 24.05 28.39
N SER A 537 -10.47 22.95 29.13
CA SER A 537 -11.74 22.24 29.20
C SER A 537 -12.89 23.14 29.66
N ASP A 538 -12.64 24.08 30.55
CA ASP A 538 -13.66 25.01 31.04
C ASP A 538 -14.09 26.00 29.96
N TRP A 539 -13.13 26.51 29.17
CA TRP A 539 -13.46 27.39 28.04
C TRP A 539 -14.32 26.68 27.00
N ILE A 540 -13.99 25.46 26.65
CA ILE A 540 -14.81 24.66 25.69
C ILE A 540 -16.22 24.39 26.25
N ARG A 541 -16.35 24.10 27.56
CA ARG A 541 -17.67 23.93 28.20
C ARG A 541 -18.52 25.22 28.13
N GLN A 542 -17.91 26.37 28.37
CA GLN A 542 -18.58 27.67 28.27
C GLN A 542 -18.96 27.95 26.80
N PHE A 543 -18.05 27.69 25.87
CA PHE A 543 -18.29 27.84 24.44
C PHE A 543 -19.50 26.99 23.99
N THR A 544 -19.50 25.69 24.27
CA THR A 544 -20.58 24.79 23.84
C THR A 544 -21.91 25.14 24.47
N LYS A 545 -21.90 25.57 25.74
CA LYS A 545 -23.12 26.07 26.40
C LYS A 545 -23.67 27.34 25.75
N ARG A 546 -22.78 28.29 25.37
CA ARG A 546 -23.18 29.55 24.71
C ARG A 546 -23.83 29.35 23.35
N TYR A 547 -23.37 28.36 22.60
CA TYR A 547 -23.81 28.13 21.23
C TYR A 547 -24.75 26.93 21.11
N ASP A 548 -25.33 26.44 22.20
CA ASP A 548 -26.25 25.31 22.29
C ASP A 548 -25.75 24.07 21.56
N LEU A 549 -24.54 23.64 21.93
CA LEU A 549 -23.85 22.48 21.34
C LEU A 549 -23.63 21.39 22.40
N ASN A 550 -23.73 20.14 22.00
CA ASN A 550 -23.40 19.00 22.85
C ASN A 550 -21.88 18.81 22.92
N LEU A 551 -21.35 18.52 24.12
CA LEU A 551 -19.93 18.29 24.37
C LEU A 551 -19.69 16.95 25.05
N LYS A 552 -18.78 16.15 24.47
CA LYS A 552 -18.19 15.00 25.14
C LYS A 552 -16.67 15.19 25.22
N ILE A 553 -16.09 14.98 26.41
CA ILE A 553 -14.66 15.10 26.64
C ILE A 553 -14.07 13.71 26.90
N GLU A 554 -13.03 13.34 26.15
CA GLU A 554 -12.29 12.10 26.33
C GLU A 554 -10.79 12.42 26.56
N GLN A 555 -10.17 11.86 27.58
CA GLN A 555 -8.74 12.02 27.84
C GLN A 555 -7.92 11.06 27.01
N CYS A 556 -6.90 11.55 26.31
CA CYS A 556 -6.04 10.72 25.44
C CYS A 556 -5.12 9.79 26.24
N ASP A 557 -4.41 10.37 27.24
CA ASP A 557 -3.46 9.65 28.09
C ASP A 557 -3.49 10.26 29.50
N ARG A 558 -3.31 9.43 30.52
CA ARG A 558 -3.24 9.88 31.92
C ARG A 558 -1.94 10.63 32.26
N LYS A 559 -0.92 10.50 31.41
CA LYS A 559 0.42 11.10 31.61
C LYS A 559 0.61 12.45 30.95
N THR A 560 -0.31 12.86 30.10
CA THR A 560 -0.25 14.13 29.36
C THR A 560 -1.57 14.88 29.50
N SER A 561 -1.55 16.19 29.28
CA SER A 561 -2.78 17.01 29.26
C SER A 561 -3.56 16.88 27.95
N GLN A 562 -3.13 16.01 27.03
CA GLN A 562 -3.83 15.80 25.75
C GLN A 562 -5.27 15.34 25.98
N THR A 563 -6.20 16.15 25.48
CA THR A 563 -7.63 15.96 25.64
C THR A 563 -8.33 16.03 24.29
N ILE A 564 -9.35 15.21 24.11
CA ILE A 564 -10.19 15.20 22.91
C ILE A 564 -11.55 15.74 23.26
N TYR A 565 -11.96 16.76 22.53
CA TYR A 565 -13.28 17.37 22.63
C TYR A 565 -14.09 16.95 21.40
N ILE A 566 -15.27 16.39 21.63
CA ILE A 566 -16.23 15.94 20.62
C ILE A 566 -17.43 16.83 20.74
N ILE A 567 -17.66 17.66 19.73
CA ILE A 567 -18.74 18.65 19.73
C ILE A 567 -19.72 18.26 18.61
N THR A 568 -21.02 18.24 18.92
CA THR A 568 -22.10 17.95 17.97
C THR A 568 -23.22 18.97 18.11
N LYS A 569 -24.02 19.12 17.06
CA LYS A 569 -25.30 19.82 17.19
C LYS A 569 -26.24 19.05 18.11
N PRO A 570 -27.22 19.73 18.75
CA PRO A 570 -28.25 19.08 19.55
C PRO A 570 -29.05 18.04 18.78
#